data_a50e881a3847f6c4cf66331f599348d2
#
_entry.id   a50e881a3847f6c4cf66331f599348d2
#
_cell.length_a   1.000
_cell.length_b   1.000
_cell.length_c   1.000
_cell.angle_alpha   90.00
_cell.angle_beta   90.00
_cell.angle_gamma   90.00
#
_symmetry.space_group_name_H-M   'P 1'
#
loop_
_entity.id
_entity.type
_entity.pdbx_description
1 polymer ?
#
loop_
_entity_poly.entity_id
_entity_poly.type
_entity_poly.pdbx_seq_one_letter_code
_entity_poly.pdbx_strand_id
1 'polypeptide(L)'
;MTPVKKTHSTRRHRQTRKWIAVVSILLVTAMLLTLAYFWYPVKNPSSDEPPGFKAFTDHYLGVMKNIDASKTKAELASQLNSKYNQTDLFAWEQSKLTFVQDPTGWFEDPNQILNSGRGICVQFSIVYVSACLALGYQSRLVVAADTTNWNFIHVWAEDYYNGTWVHVDPSDKVWNSPSRYQSWDWGKAIGSEVKIYAFQDGKFQEVTKTYSRN
;
A
#
# COMPACT_ATOMS: atom_id res chain seq x y z
N MET A 1 1.91 -32.58 71.60
CA MET A 1 1.56 -31.26 71.07
C MET A 1 2.54 -30.88 69.95
N THR A 2 2.15 -30.97 68.69
CA THR A 2 3.00 -30.69 67.54
C THR A 2 2.65 -29.32 66.96
N PRO A 3 3.61 -28.47 66.66
CA PRO A 3 3.29 -27.13 66.14
C PRO A 3 2.95 -27.16 64.60
N VAL A 4 1.86 -26.52 64.28
CA VAL A 4 1.35 -26.35 62.89
C VAL A 4 2.22 -25.34 62.12
N LYS A 5 2.83 -25.77 61.00
CA LYS A 5 3.53 -24.90 60.04
C LYS A 5 2.53 -24.10 59.22
N LYS A 6 2.39 -22.80 59.49
CA LYS A 6 1.74 -21.81 58.62
C LYS A 6 2.82 -20.97 57.94
N THR A 7 3.28 -21.31 56.71
CA THR A 7 4.18 -20.42 55.95
C THR A 7 4.20 -20.70 54.45
N HIS A 8 3.07 -20.89 53.76
CA HIS A 8 3.13 -21.02 52.30
C HIS A 8 2.18 -20.11 51.51
N SER A 9 1.29 -19.34 52.17
CA SER A 9 0.26 -18.54 51.49
C SER A 9 0.72 -17.14 51.00
N THR A 10 1.64 -16.50 51.70
CA THR A 10 2.02 -15.10 51.47
C THR A 10 2.95 -14.89 50.24
N ARG A 11 3.73 -15.91 49.89
CA ARG A 11 4.69 -15.80 48.75
C ARG A 11 4.00 -15.84 47.38
N ARG A 12 2.93 -16.62 47.23
CA ARG A 12 2.15 -16.77 46.02
C ARG A 12 1.38 -15.48 45.65
N HIS A 13 0.80 -14.80 46.63
CA HIS A 13 0.07 -13.53 46.43
C HIS A 13 0.98 -12.36 46.02
N ARG A 14 2.23 -12.35 46.44
CA ARG A 14 3.20 -11.31 46.10
C ARG A 14 3.72 -11.47 44.68
N GLN A 15 3.80 -12.68 44.18
CA GLN A 15 4.25 -13.01 42.82
C GLN A 15 3.16 -12.72 41.81
N THR A 16 1.89 -13.06 42.07
CA THR A 16 0.73 -12.71 41.20
C THR A 16 0.54 -11.20 41.07
N ARG A 17 0.71 -10.41 42.13
CA ARG A 17 0.63 -8.94 42.04
C ARG A 17 1.73 -8.33 41.17
N LYS A 18 2.93 -8.90 41.20
CA LYS A 18 4.02 -8.44 40.29
C LYS A 18 3.73 -8.75 38.82
N TRP A 19 3.20 -9.93 38.55
CA TRP A 19 2.82 -10.31 37.17
C TRP A 19 1.65 -9.47 36.63
N ILE A 20 0.65 -9.17 37.47
CA ILE A 20 -0.46 -8.28 37.09
C ILE A 20 0.06 -6.88 36.73
N ALA A 21 0.98 -6.33 37.53
CA ALA A 21 1.58 -5.01 37.25
C ALA A 21 2.39 -5.00 35.94
N VAL A 22 3.16 -6.03 35.65
CA VAL A 22 3.94 -6.14 34.40
C VAL A 22 3.02 -6.26 33.18
N VAL A 23 1.97 -7.09 33.25
CA VAL A 23 1.00 -7.24 32.17
C VAL A 23 0.23 -5.94 31.93
N SER A 24 -0.16 -5.23 33.00
CA SER A 24 -0.84 -3.93 32.88
C SER A 24 0.04 -2.87 32.24
N ILE A 25 1.34 -2.81 32.55
CA ILE A 25 2.29 -1.89 31.94
C ILE A 25 2.46 -2.22 30.44
N LEU A 26 2.56 -3.49 30.08
CA LEU A 26 2.69 -3.92 28.68
C LEU A 26 1.44 -3.58 27.87
N LEU A 27 0.24 -3.75 28.44
CA LEU A 27 -1.01 -3.37 27.78
C LEU A 27 -1.14 -1.86 27.61
N VAL A 28 -0.76 -1.07 28.62
CA VAL A 28 -0.78 0.41 28.51
C VAL A 28 0.24 0.91 27.51
N THR A 29 1.45 0.34 27.47
CA THR A 29 2.46 0.71 26.45
C THR A 29 2.04 0.29 25.04
N ALA A 30 1.43 -0.87 24.85
CA ALA A 30 0.88 -1.29 23.57
C ALA A 30 -0.25 -0.35 23.11
N MET A 31 -1.15 0.04 24.04
CA MET A 31 -2.23 0.97 23.77
C MET A 31 -1.71 2.40 23.43
N LEU A 32 -0.66 2.85 24.11
CA LEU A 32 -0.03 4.15 23.82
C LEU A 32 0.70 4.14 22.48
N LEU A 33 1.34 3.03 22.11
CA LEU A 33 1.98 2.86 20.80
C LEU A 33 0.95 2.82 19.67
N THR A 34 -0.20 2.15 19.87
CA THR A 34 -1.30 2.17 18.89
C THR A 34 -1.91 3.56 18.77
N LEU A 35 -2.14 4.27 19.87
CA LEU A 35 -2.60 5.65 19.84
C LEU A 35 -1.60 6.60 19.19
N ALA A 36 -0.30 6.45 19.42
CA ALA A 36 0.74 7.22 18.74
C ALA A 36 0.78 6.93 17.24
N TYR A 37 0.52 5.68 16.83
CA TYR A 37 0.41 5.31 15.42
C TYR A 37 -0.82 5.93 14.74
N PHE A 38 -1.95 6.03 15.45
CA PHE A 38 -3.16 6.71 14.95
C PHE A 38 -3.07 8.24 15.04
N TRP A 39 -2.20 8.78 15.89
CA TRP A 39 -2.00 10.23 16.07
C TRP A 39 -0.78 10.77 15.31
N TYR A 40 -0.18 9.99 14.42
CA TYR A 40 0.79 10.57 13.51
C TYR A 40 0.05 11.65 12.70
N PRO A 41 0.43 12.93 12.81
CA PRO A 41 -0.33 13.99 12.16
C PRO A 41 -0.32 13.70 10.66
N VAL A 42 -1.49 13.38 10.11
CA VAL A 42 -1.73 13.50 8.68
C VAL A 42 -1.39 14.96 8.38
N LYS A 43 -0.30 15.18 7.68
CA LYS A 43 0.09 16.51 7.24
C LYS A 43 -1.06 17.00 6.37
N ASN A 44 -1.96 17.83 6.95
CA ASN A 44 -2.94 18.52 6.14
C ASN A 44 -2.17 19.34 5.12
N PRO A 45 -2.59 19.37 3.83
CA PRO A 45 -1.96 20.19 2.81
C PRO A 45 -1.82 21.60 3.37
N SER A 46 -0.58 22.06 3.54
CA SER A 46 -0.27 23.41 3.95
C SER A 46 -0.49 24.33 2.76
N SER A 47 -0.77 25.63 3.02
CA SER A 47 -0.83 26.67 1.98
C SER A 47 0.44 26.78 1.13
N ASP A 48 1.47 26.05 1.48
CA ASP A 48 2.80 26.03 0.85
C ASP A 48 3.00 24.84 -0.15
N GLU A 49 1.91 24.11 -0.45
CA GLU A 49 2.02 23.02 -1.44
C GLU A 49 2.22 23.58 -2.85
N PRO A 50 3.11 22.93 -3.64
CA PRO A 50 3.35 23.37 -5.01
C PRO A 50 2.07 23.33 -5.85
N PRO A 51 1.91 24.29 -6.78
CA PRO A 51 0.78 24.25 -7.71
C PRO A 51 0.70 22.90 -8.43
N GLY A 52 -0.50 22.31 -8.51
CA GLY A 52 -0.72 21.02 -9.15
C GLY A 52 -0.59 19.81 -8.23
N PHE A 53 0.17 19.89 -7.13
CA PHE A 53 0.36 18.77 -6.19
C PHE A 53 -0.97 18.27 -5.60
N LYS A 54 -1.82 19.20 -5.20
CA LYS A 54 -3.16 18.84 -4.69
C LYS A 54 -4.00 18.11 -5.73
N ALA A 55 -4.01 18.58 -6.98
CA ALA A 55 -4.76 17.92 -8.05
C ALA A 55 -4.23 16.50 -8.33
N PHE A 56 -2.91 16.33 -8.32
CA PHE A 56 -2.23 15.04 -8.45
C PHE A 56 -2.63 14.08 -7.30
N THR A 57 -2.55 14.52 -6.06
CA THR A 57 -2.88 13.66 -4.91
C THR A 57 -4.37 13.34 -4.85
N ASP A 58 -5.25 14.31 -5.09
CA ASP A 58 -6.70 14.10 -5.12
C ASP A 58 -7.10 13.09 -6.20
N HIS A 59 -6.48 13.15 -7.37
CA HIS A 59 -6.73 12.21 -8.47
C HIS A 59 -6.44 10.76 -8.04
N TYR A 60 -5.24 10.46 -7.54
CA TYR A 60 -4.87 9.09 -7.17
C TYR A 60 -5.57 8.60 -5.89
N LEU A 61 -5.91 9.49 -4.97
CA LEU A 61 -6.80 9.16 -3.85
C LEU A 61 -8.20 8.79 -4.34
N GLY A 62 -8.71 9.49 -5.35
CA GLY A 62 -9.96 9.16 -6.04
C GLY A 62 -9.93 7.79 -6.72
N VAL A 63 -8.86 7.50 -7.45
CA VAL A 63 -8.62 6.17 -8.06
C VAL A 63 -8.63 5.08 -6.99
N MET A 64 -7.84 5.24 -5.92
CA MET A 64 -7.80 4.26 -4.81
C MET A 64 -9.16 4.06 -4.15
N LYS A 65 -9.93 5.13 -3.94
CA LYS A 65 -11.28 5.04 -3.39
C LYS A 65 -12.21 4.22 -4.29
N ASN A 66 -12.11 4.38 -5.61
CA ASN A 66 -12.94 3.66 -6.57
C ASN A 66 -12.60 2.17 -6.59
N ILE A 67 -11.30 1.83 -6.63
CA ILE A 67 -10.87 0.41 -6.67
C ILE A 67 -11.07 -0.30 -5.34
N ASP A 68 -11.03 0.40 -4.21
CA ASP A 68 -11.30 -0.16 -2.87
C ASP A 68 -12.80 -0.20 -2.53
N ALA A 69 -13.67 0.35 -3.36
CA ALA A 69 -15.10 0.34 -3.13
C ALA A 69 -15.66 -1.09 -3.07
N SER A 70 -16.55 -1.35 -2.11
CA SER A 70 -17.12 -2.69 -1.88
C SER A 70 -17.75 -3.30 -3.14
N LYS A 71 -18.40 -2.49 -3.98
CA LYS A 71 -18.97 -2.92 -5.25
C LYS A 71 -17.88 -3.41 -6.21
N THR A 72 -16.82 -2.62 -6.42
CA THR A 72 -15.70 -2.97 -7.30
C THR A 72 -15.01 -4.26 -6.85
N LYS A 73 -14.74 -4.38 -5.54
CA LYS A 73 -14.15 -5.60 -4.96
C LYS A 73 -15.03 -6.81 -5.15
N ALA A 74 -16.35 -6.70 -4.93
CA ALA A 74 -17.29 -7.82 -5.10
C ALA A 74 -17.38 -8.27 -6.56
N GLU A 75 -17.43 -7.34 -7.51
CA GLU A 75 -17.46 -7.65 -8.94
C GLU A 75 -16.19 -8.37 -9.39
N LEU A 76 -15.00 -7.90 -8.97
CA LEU A 76 -13.73 -8.57 -9.28
C LEU A 76 -13.61 -9.92 -8.59
N ALA A 77 -13.95 -10.02 -7.31
CA ALA A 77 -13.88 -11.29 -6.58
C ALA A 77 -14.71 -12.40 -7.27
N SER A 78 -15.82 -12.04 -7.92
CA SER A 78 -16.65 -12.99 -8.68
C SER A 78 -15.95 -13.55 -9.93
N GLN A 79 -14.92 -12.88 -10.45
CA GLN A 79 -14.16 -13.25 -11.64
C GLN A 79 -12.86 -13.97 -11.30
N LEU A 80 -12.46 -13.95 -10.01
CA LEU A 80 -11.19 -14.49 -9.55
C LEU A 80 -11.35 -15.84 -8.87
N ASN A 81 -10.33 -16.69 -8.98
CA ASN A 81 -10.24 -17.86 -8.14
C ASN A 81 -9.84 -17.43 -6.72
N SER A 82 -10.69 -17.72 -5.73
CA SER A 82 -10.46 -17.37 -4.32
C SER A 82 -9.20 -17.99 -3.70
N LYS A 83 -8.56 -18.94 -4.38
CA LYS A 83 -7.29 -19.56 -3.95
C LYS A 83 -6.05 -18.86 -4.53
N TYR A 84 -6.23 -17.89 -5.40
CA TYR A 84 -5.10 -17.14 -5.95
C TYR A 84 -4.37 -16.39 -4.84
N ASN A 85 -3.06 -16.56 -4.78
CA ASN A 85 -2.16 -15.68 -4.04
C ASN A 85 -1.74 -14.48 -4.92
N GLN A 86 -0.93 -13.59 -4.39
CA GLN A 86 -0.51 -12.37 -5.09
C GLN A 86 0.31 -12.66 -6.36
N THR A 87 1.11 -13.71 -6.38
CA THR A 87 1.84 -14.11 -7.61
C THR A 87 0.92 -14.77 -8.64
N ASP A 88 -0.12 -15.47 -8.21
CA ASP A 88 -1.15 -15.98 -9.11
C ASP A 88 -1.96 -14.84 -9.73
N LEU A 89 -2.27 -13.80 -8.94
CA LEU A 89 -2.95 -12.59 -9.43
C LEU A 89 -2.10 -11.83 -10.45
N PHE A 90 -0.80 -11.75 -10.21
CA PHE A 90 0.14 -11.16 -11.17
C PHE A 90 0.13 -11.91 -12.50
N ALA A 91 0.19 -13.25 -12.48
CA ALA A 91 0.11 -14.07 -13.68
C ALA A 91 -1.27 -13.99 -14.36
N TRP A 92 -2.35 -13.96 -13.57
CA TRP A 92 -3.71 -13.80 -14.08
C TRP A 92 -3.86 -12.47 -14.83
N GLU A 93 -3.43 -11.37 -14.24
CA GLU A 93 -3.55 -10.04 -14.86
C GLU A 93 -2.75 -9.98 -16.17
N GLN A 94 -1.52 -10.52 -16.20
CA GLN A 94 -0.70 -10.65 -17.42
C GLN A 94 -1.41 -11.42 -18.54
N SER A 95 -2.34 -12.33 -18.19
CA SER A 95 -3.14 -13.08 -19.17
C SER A 95 -4.34 -12.29 -19.70
N LYS A 96 -4.72 -11.18 -19.05
CA LYS A 96 -5.93 -10.40 -19.36
C LYS A 96 -5.65 -9.13 -20.15
N LEU A 97 -4.49 -8.52 -19.94
CA LEU A 97 -4.17 -7.23 -20.51
C LEU A 97 -2.98 -7.30 -21.48
N THR A 98 -3.10 -6.54 -22.55
CA THR A 98 -2.01 -6.27 -23.49
C THR A 98 -1.55 -4.83 -23.32
N PHE A 99 -0.24 -4.63 -23.15
CA PHE A 99 0.33 -3.30 -23.06
C PHE A 99 0.22 -2.57 -24.41
N VAL A 100 -0.24 -1.31 -24.40
CA VAL A 100 -0.33 -0.42 -25.57
C VAL A 100 0.24 0.95 -25.20
N GLN A 101 0.87 1.64 -26.13
CA GLN A 101 1.46 2.96 -25.86
C GLN A 101 0.41 4.08 -25.82
N ASP A 102 -0.67 3.94 -26.56
CA ASP A 102 -1.74 4.92 -26.66
C ASP A 102 -3.10 4.20 -26.60
N PRO A 103 -3.67 4.01 -25.40
CA PRO A 103 -4.95 3.36 -25.28
C PRO A 103 -6.06 4.29 -25.80
N THR A 104 -6.83 3.82 -26.77
CA THR A 104 -8.10 4.48 -27.12
C THR A 104 -9.08 4.33 -25.96
N GLY A 105 -9.36 5.42 -25.27
CA GLY A 105 -10.19 5.46 -24.06
C GLY A 105 -9.36 5.36 -22.79
N TRP A 106 -9.49 6.36 -21.94
CA TRP A 106 -8.90 6.39 -20.62
C TRP A 106 -9.90 5.80 -19.62
N PHE A 107 -9.65 4.58 -19.15
CA PHE A 107 -10.49 3.93 -18.14
C PHE A 107 -9.75 3.84 -16.80
N GLU A 108 -10.48 4.10 -15.72
CA GLU A 108 -10.00 3.93 -14.34
C GLU A 108 -10.85 2.91 -13.56
N ASP A 109 -11.94 2.44 -14.15
CA ASP A 109 -12.73 1.35 -13.61
C ASP A 109 -12.10 0.01 -14.01
N PRO A 110 -11.74 -0.86 -13.06
CA PRO A 110 -11.05 -2.13 -13.34
C PRO A 110 -11.82 -3.05 -14.29
N ASN A 111 -13.15 -3.06 -14.22
CA ASN A 111 -13.96 -3.90 -15.10
C ASN A 111 -13.96 -3.37 -16.55
N GLN A 112 -13.98 -2.06 -16.71
CA GLN A 112 -13.86 -1.44 -18.06
C GLN A 112 -12.48 -1.71 -18.66
N ILE A 113 -11.42 -1.63 -17.83
CA ILE A 113 -10.05 -1.96 -18.28
C ILE A 113 -9.98 -3.43 -18.71
N LEU A 114 -10.46 -4.36 -17.90
CA LEU A 114 -10.50 -5.79 -18.21
C LEU A 114 -11.30 -6.09 -19.48
N ASN A 115 -12.44 -5.43 -19.66
CA ASN A 115 -13.26 -5.58 -20.86
C ASN A 115 -12.55 -5.03 -22.12
N SER A 116 -11.71 -3.99 -21.98
CA SER A 116 -10.91 -3.47 -23.07
C SER A 116 -9.75 -4.41 -23.47
N GLY A 117 -9.26 -5.22 -22.52
CA GLY A 117 -8.15 -6.14 -22.71
C GLY A 117 -6.79 -5.44 -22.94
N ARG A 118 -6.68 -4.14 -22.67
CA ARG A 118 -5.47 -3.35 -22.98
C ARG A 118 -5.31 -2.17 -22.01
N GLY A 119 -4.07 -1.70 -21.86
CA GLY A 119 -3.76 -0.54 -21.03
C GLY A 119 -2.30 -0.14 -21.08
N ILE A 120 -1.99 0.95 -20.41
CA ILE A 120 -0.64 1.39 -20.05
C ILE A 120 -0.37 1.05 -18.58
N CYS A 121 0.77 1.47 -18.02
CA CYS A 121 1.17 1.20 -16.65
C CYS A 121 0.07 1.52 -15.60
N VAL A 122 -0.68 2.62 -15.78
CA VAL A 122 -1.76 3.02 -14.87
C VAL A 122 -2.86 1.97 -14.82
N GLN A 123 -3.38 1.54 -15.99
CA GLN A 123 -4.46 0.57 -16.09
C GLN A 123 -4.04 -0.81 -15.55
N PHE A 124 -2.83 -1.26 -15.88
CA PHE A 124 -2.27 -2.50 -15.33
C PHE A 124 -2.23 -2.44 -13.80
N SER A 125 -1.69 -1.36 -13.23
CA SER A 125 -1.60 -1.20 -11.78
C SER A 125 -2.97 -1.12 -11.11
N ILE A 126 -3.95 -0.44 -11.73
CA ILE A 126 -5.33 -0.38 -11.23
C ILE A 126 -5.95 -1.78 -11.16
N VAL A 127 -5.87 -2.56 -12.23
CA VAL A 127 -6.45 -3.92 -12.26
C VAL A 127 -5.79 -4.83 -11.24
N TYR A 128 -4.46 -4.79 -11.17
CA TYR A 128 -3.70 -5.64 -10.24
C TYR A 128 -4.02 -5.31 -8.77
N VAL A 129 -3.93 -4.02 -8.37
CA VAL A 129 -4.26 -3.59 -7.00
C VAL A 129 -5.70 -3.94 -6.65
N SER A 130 -6.64 -3.71 -7.58
CA SER A 130 -8.06 -4.05 -7.36
C SER A 130 -8.27 -5.54 -7.15
N ALA A 131 -7.59 -6.40 -7.91
CA ALA A 131 -7.66 -7.85 -7.76
C ALA A 131 -7.09 -8.31 -6.41
N CYS A 132 -5.97 -7.74 -5.97
CA CYS A 132 -5.40 -7.99 -4.65
C CYS A 132 -6.39 -7.60 -3.53
N LEU A 133 -6.93 -6.39 -3.58
CA LEU A 133 -7.91 -5.90 -2.59
C LEU A 133 -9.21 -6.73 -2.60
N ALA A 134 -9.65 -7.22 -3.76
CA ALA A 134 -10.83 -8.06 -3.89
C ALA A 134 -10.68 -9.42 -3.18
N LEU A 135 -9.48 -9.96 -3.10
CA LEU A 135 -9.16 -11.19 -2.37
C LEU A 135 -8.65 -10.94 -0.94
N GLY A 136 -8.67 -9.69 -0.47
CA GLY A 136 -8.30 -9.33 0.90
C GLY A 136 -6.80 -9.15 1.14
N TYR A 137 -5.99 -9.09 0.09
CA TYR A 137 -4.57 -8.76 0.20
C TYR A 137 -4.37 -7.25 0.37
N GLN A 138 -3.35 -6.85 1.10
CA GLN A 138 -2.94 -5.45 1.17
C GLN A 138 -2.10 -5.11 -0.06
N SER A 139 -2.59 -4.16 -0.84
CA SER A 139 -1.92 -3.65 -2.02
C SER A 139 -2.19 -2.15 -2.18
N ARG A 140 -1.28 -1.42 -2.83
CA ARG A 140 -1.38 0.02 -3.02
C ARG A 140 -0.83 0.47 -4.36
N LEU A 141 -1.35 1.59 -4.88
CA LEU A 141 -0.78 2.25 -6.05
C LEU A 141 0.47 3.04 -5.66
N VAL A 142 1.48 2.99 -6.51
CA VAL A 142 2.69 3.80 -6.38
C VAL A 142 2.92 4.57 -7.68
N VAL A 143 3.18 5.87 -7.54
CA VAL A 143 3.27 6.81 -8.66
C VAL A 143 4.57 7.59 -8.57
N ALA A 144 5.37 7.54 -9.62
CA ALA A 144 6.47 8.48 -9.83
C ALA A 144 5.95 9.71 -10.57
N ALA A 145 6.19 10.89 -10.04
CA ALA A 145 5.72 12.16 -10.56
C ALA A 145 6.88 13.14 -10.80
N ASP A 146 6.80 13.87 -11.89
CA ASP A 146 7.62 15.05 -12.15
C ASP A 146 7.16 16.21 -11.27
N THR A 147 8.00 16.71 -10.39
CA THR A 147 7.63 17.77 -9.44
C THR A 147 7.42 19.14 -10.07
N THR A 148 7.79 19.33 -11.34
CA THR A 148 7.61 20.61 -12.04
C THR A 148 6.18 20.82 -12.53
N ASN A 149 5.48 19.75 -12.90
CA ASN A 149 4.14 19.79 -13.48
C ASN A 149 3.16 18.78 -12.89
N TRP A 150 3.64 17.90 -11.98
CA TRP A 150 2.89 16.83 -11.32
C TRP A 150 2.27 15.81 -12.28
N ASN A 151 2.82 15.68 -13.47
CA ASN A 151 2.48 14.60 -14.38
C ASN A 151 3.11 13.30 -13.85
N PHE A 152 2.38 12.19 -13.98
CA PHE A 152 2.97 10.89 -13.70
C PHE A 152 4.00 10.53 -14.78
N ILE A 153 5.07 9.87 -14.33
CA ILE A 153 6.11 9.31 -15.20
C ILE A 153 5.85 7.81 -15.36
N HIS A 154 5.54 7.15 -14.24
CA HIS A 154 5.25 5.73 -14.19
C HIS A 154 4.35 5.39 -13.00
N VAL A 155 3.55 4.34 -13.15
CA VAL A 155 2.67 3.84 -12.09
C VAL A 155 2.85 2.33 -11.97
N TRP A 156 2.96 1.86 -10.73
CA TRP A 156 3.06 0.43 -10.39
C TRP A 156 2.32 0.13 -9.09
N ALA A 157 2.36 -1.11 -8.65
CA ALA A 157 1.80 -1.54 -7.38
C ALA A 157 2.91 -1.83 -6.35
N GLU A 158 2.55 -1.77 -5.09
CA GLU A 158 3.27 -2.44 -4.01
C GLU A 158 2.31 -3.33 -3.26
N ASP A 159 2.76 -4.56 -3.00
CA ASP A 159 2.04 -5.54 -2.18
C ASP A 159 2.68 -5.69 -0.81
N TYR A 160 1.86 -5.83 0.22
CA TYR A 160 2.36 -6.25 1.53
C TYR A 160 2.52 -7.76 1.54
N TYR A 161 3.76 -8.22 1.41
CA TYR A 161 4.12 -9.62 1.26
C TYR A 161 5.21 -10.01 2.26
N ASN A 162 4.99 -11.07 3.05
CA ASN A 162 5.93 -11.54 4.07
C ASN A 162 6.41 -10.46 5.07
N GLY A 163 5.54 -9.53 5.45
CA GLY A 163 5.84 -8.49 6.44
C GLY A 163 6.49 -7.23 5.88
N THR A 164 6.62 -7.10 4.56
CA THR A 164 7.22 -5.92 3.91
C THR A 164 6.46 -5.52 2.65
N TRP A 165 6.58 -4.26 2.26
CA TRP A 165 6.11 -3.80 0.95
C TRP A 165 7.05 -4.27 -0.14
N VAL A 166 6.50 -4.94 -1.14
CA VAL A 166 7.21 -5.52 -2.28
C VAL A 166 6.77 -4.78 -3.55
N HIS A 167 7.73 -4.31 -4.32
CA HIS A 167 7.49 -3.68 -5.61
C HIS A 167 6.93 -4.70 -6.62
N VAL A 168 5.83 -4.33 -7.29
CA VAL A 168 5.18 -5.13 -8.33
C VAL A 168 4.80 -4.23 -9.50
N ASP A 169 5.43 -4.44 -10.65
CA ASP A 169 5.03 -3.74 -11.88
C ASP A 169 4.43 -4.72 -12.88
N PRO A 170 3.11 -4.76 -13.00
CA PRO A 170 2.46 -5.66 -13.93
C PRO A 170 2.71 -5.29 -15.40
N SER A 171 2.87 -4.01 -15.71
CA SER A 171 3.07 -3.53 -17.08
C SER A 171 4.43 -3.90 -17.66
N ASP A 172 5.47 -3.92 -16.81
CA ASP A 172 6.85 -4.31 -17.15
C ASP A 172 7.15 -5.79 -16.82
N LYS A 173 6.18 -6.52 -16.28
CA LYS A 173 6.31 -7.92 -15.85
C LYS A 173 7.40 -8.09 -14.78
N VAL A 174 7.46 -7.17 -13.82
CA VAL A 174 8.49 -7.13 -12.78
C VAL A 174 7.89 -7.41 -11.41
N TRP A 175 8.48 -8.38 -10.73
CA TRP A 175 8.18 -8.70 -9.35
C TRP A 175 9.42 -8.49 -8.47
N ASN A 176 9.28 -7.72 -7.39
CA ASN A 176 10.30 -7.49 -6.36
C ASN A 176 11.67 -7.02 -6.89
N SER A 177 11.67 -6.01 -7.74
CA SER A 177 12.91 -5.40 -8.26
C SER A 177 12.88 -3.87 -8.18
N PRO A 178 12.83 -3.28 -6.96
CA PRO A 178 12.72 -1.83 -6.80
C PRO A 178 13.94 -1.07 -7.35
N SER A 179 15.08 -1.72 -7.45
CA SER A 179 16.31 -1.11 -8.02
C SER A 179 16.21 -0.73 -9.50
N ARG A 180 15.20 -1.25 -10.22
CA ARG A 180 14.92 -0.83 -11.61
C ARG A 180 14.24 0.54 -11.70
N TYR A 181 13.67 1.03 -10.59
CA TYR A 181 12.82 2.22 -10.51
C TYR A 181 13.49 3.29 -9.65
N GLN A 182 14.55 3.90 -10.21
CA GLN A 182 15.33 4.92 -9.49
C GLN A 182 14.81 6.31 -9.82
N SER A 183 14.27 7.03 -8.83
CA SER A 183 13.81 8.41 -8.98
C SER A 183 14.86 9.33 -9.61
N TRP A 184 16.15 9.12 -9.26
CA TRP A 184 17.24 9.91 -9.81
C TRP A 184 17.45 9.67 -11.32
N ASP A 185 17.36 8.43 -11.78
CA ASP A 185 17.55 8.11 -13.20
C ASP A 185 16.44 8.73 -14.07
N TRP A 186 15.19 8.70 -13.58
CA TRP A 186 14.08 9.39 -14.24
C TRP A 186 14.27 10.90 -14.22
N GLY A 187 14.61 11.49 -13.06
CA GLY A 187 14.86 12.93 -12.95
C GLY A 187 15.95 13.41 -13.90
N LYS A 188 17.04 12.63 -14.03
CA LYS A 188 18.09 12.92 -15.01
C LYS A 188 17.60 12.85 -16.46
N ALA A 189 16.75 11.85 -16.75
CA ALA A 189 16.21 11.67 -18.11
C ALA A 189 15.28 12.80 -18.55
N ILE A 190 14.46 13.34 -17.63
CA ILE A 190 13.49 14.40 -17.92
C ILE A 190 13.98 15.80 -17.54
N GLY A 191 15.14 15.92 -16.88
CA GLY A 191 15.71 17.20 -16.48
C GLY A 191 15.00 17.87 -15.29
N SER A 192 14.28 17.11 -14.46
CA SER A 192 13.56 17.61 -13.29
C SER A 192 13.68 16.67 -12.08
N GLU A 193 13.23 17.14 -10.91
CA GLU A 193 13.14 16.29 -9.72
C GLU A 193 11.92 15.34 -9.85
N VAL A 194 12.15 14.08 -9.51
CA VAL A 194 11.11 13.06 -9.45
C VAL A 194 10.88 12.63 -8.01
N LYS A 195 9.62 12.66 -7.60
CA LYS A 195 9.17 12.12 -6.32
C LYS A 195 8.23 10.95 -6.53
N ILE A 196 8.24 10.02 -5.57
CA ILE A 196 7.47 8.79 -5.63
C ILE A 196 6.52 8.75 -4.44
N TYR A 197 5.23 8.53 -4.73
CA TYR A 197 4.16 8.52 -3.74
C TYR A 197 3.40 7.21 -3.78
N ALA A 198 3.14 6.63 -2.61
CA ALA A 198 2.25 5.49 -2.42
C ALA A 198 0.88 5.97 -1.93
N PHE A 199 -0.20 5.39 -2.49
CA PHE A 199 -1.59 5.75 -2.21
C PHE A 199 -2.34 4.54 -1.65
N GLN A 200 -2.92 4.68 -0.45
CA GLN A 200 -3.66 3.62 0.25
C GLN A 200 -4.60 4.22 1.30
N ASP A 201 -5.78 3.60 1.49
CA ASP A 201 -6.72 3.90 2.59
C ASP A 201 -7.05 5.41 2.74
N GLY A 202 -7.26 6.09 1.61
CA GLY A 202 -7.56 7.52 1.60
C GLY A 202 -6.38 8.43 2.00
N LYS A 203 -5.16 7.90 2.01
CA LYS A 203 -3.92 8.62 2.36
C LYS A 203 -2.87 8.42 1.27
N PHE A 204 -1.89 9.32 1.26
CA PHE A 204 -0.68 9.15 0.48
C PHE A 204 0.56 9.33 1.34
N GLN A 205 1.65 8.72 0.90
CA GLN A 205 2.96 8.80 1.56
C GLN A 205 4.06 8.96 0.51
N GLU A 206 4.97 9.91 0.71
CA GLU A 206 6.18 9.96 -0.10
C GLU A 206 7.11 8.79 0.25
N VAL A 207 7.43 7.99 -0.75
CA VAL A 207 8.30 6.80 -0.63
C VAL A 207 9.56 6.90 -1.49
N THR A 208 9.91 8.09 -1.96
CA THR A 208 11.06 8.37 -2.83
C THR A 208 12.35 7.73 -2.32
N LYS A 209 12.57 7.72 -0.99
CA LYS A 209 13.78 7.13 -0.38
C LYS A 209 13.91 5.63 -0.62
N THR A 210 12.80 4.90 -0.74
CA THR A 210 12.80 3.46 -1.05
C THR A 210 13.36 3.18 -2.44
N TYR A 211 13.23 4.15 -3.34
CA TYR A 211 13.63 4.10 -4.75
C TYR A 211 14.81 5.02 -5.07
N SER A 212 15.54 5.47 -4.06
CA SER A 212 16.77 6.25 -4.24
C SER A 212 17.99 5.32 -4.21
N ARG A 213 19.02 5.66 -4.97
CA ARG A 213 20.32 5.00 -4.83
C ARG A 213 20.88 5.33 -3.44
N ASN A 214 21.30 4.33 -2.69
CA ASN A 214 22.14 4.48 -1.51
C ASN A 214 23.54 4.94 -1.90
#